data_a83283603a59540c036bde00b9433ad8
#
_entry.id   a83283603a59540c036bde00b9433ad8
#
_cell.length_a   1.000
_cell.length_b   1.000
_cell.length_c   1.000
_cell.angle_alpha   90.00
_cell.angle_beta   90.00
_cell.angle_gamma   90.00
#
_symmetry.space_group_name_H-M   'P 1'
#
loop_
_entity.id
_entity.type
_entity.pdbx_description
1 polymer ?
#
loop_
_entity_poly.entity_id
_entity_poly.type
_entity_poly.pdbx_seq_one_letter_code
_entity_poly.pdbx_strand_id
1 'polypeptide(L)'
;MTPTFRGHSIRTGSALFQVQVSASPVSSFRHPTSNMYLRAVHAEAQIQILQQLIRDNPLGILTTAIKSPQYPLIQSSHIPFVLDVPETPDGGLSNGVLRGHMAKQNPQAKALMEALAAQQEQGKAGLELSDEVLILFNGPHHHYVTPKFYTETKPATGKVVPTWNYAAAQAYGKIRVYCDSKSEETSTFLQTQIEELSRQSETKIMGSSSPWEVSDAPVNYVDLLKKNIIGIEITIDRLQGKFKMSQEMGQGDRQGVIEGFQKLGTDVGKGIADMVKERGELKDNKS
;
A
#
# COMPACT_ATOMS: atom_id res chain seq x y z
N MET A 1 54.84 76.58 -27.00
CA MET A 1 53.44 76.97 -27.19
C MET A 1 52.58 75.92 -26.44
N THR A 2 52.18 76.26 -25.24
CA THR A 2 51.27 75.52 -24.42
C THR A 2 49.86 76.12 -24.48
N PRO A 3 48.83 75.36 -24.42
CA PRO A 3 47.67 75.83 -23.70
C PRO A 3 47.25 74.90 -22.57
N THR A 4 47.06 75.53 -21.45
CA THR A 4 46.36 75.18 -20.25
C THR A 4 44.94 74.68 -20.48
N PHE A 5 44.52 73.59 -19.76
CA PHE A 5 43.10 73.32 -19.56
C PHE A 5 42.82 73.04 -18.09
N ARG A 6 41.74 73.72 -17.61
CA ARG A 6 41.19 73.76 -16.25
C ARG A 6 40.54 72.44 -15.86
N GLY A 7 40.73 72.10 -14.59
CA GLY A 7 40.02 71.01 -13.94
C GLY A 7 38.54 71.28 -13.74
N HIS A 8 37.73 70.22 -13.85
CA HIS A 8 36.40 70.13 -13.30
C HIS A 8 36.32 68.89 -12.41
N SER A 9 36.01 69.17 -11.16
CA SER A 9 35.71 68.20 -10.13
C SER A 9 34.36 67.55 -10.44
N ILE A 10 34.34 66.23 -10.60
CA ILE A 10 33.10 65.46 -10.70
C ILE A 10 32.98 64.62 -9.41
N ARG A 11 31.95 64.88 -8.63
CA ARG A 11 31.55 64.11 -7.47
C ARG A 11 31.03 62.71 -7.93
N THR A 12 31.69 61.66 -7.45
CA THR A 12 31.21 60.27 -7.62
C THR A 12 30.22 59.98 -6.52
N GLY A 13 28.93 59.90 -6.87
CA GLY A 13 27.90 59.36 -6.02
C GLY A 13 27.90 57.83 -6.14
N SER A 14 28.26 57.12 -5.07
CA SER A 14 28.12 55.67 -4.99
C SER A 14 26.66 55.31 -4.74
N ALA A 15 25.98 54.80 -5.77
CA ALA A 15 24.68 54.16 -5.63
C ALA A 15 24.89 52.68 -5.31
N LEU A 16 24.62 52.32 -4.08
CA LEU A 16 24.51 50.89 -3.66
C LEU A 16 23.23 50.30 -4.27
N PHE A 17 23.40 49.47 -5.30
CA PHE A 17 22.33 48.62 -5.81
C PHE A 17 22.14 47.45 -4.81
N GLN A 18 21.10 47.53 -3.98
CA GLN A 18 20.59 46.36 -3.28
C GLN A 18 19.87 45.43 -4.30
N VAL A 19 20.49 44.30 -4.59
CA VAL A 19 19.84 43.22 -5.31
C VAL A 19 18.88 42.51 -4.35
N GLN A 20 17.59 42.80 -4.43
CA GLN A 20 16.55 41.98 -3.79
C GLN A 20 16.47 40.63 -4.54
N VAL A 21 17.02 39.61 -3.90
CA VAL A 21 16.78 38.20 -4.33
C VAL A 21 15.36 37.84 -3.85
N SER A 22 14.40 37.92 -4.75
CA SER A 22 13.07 37.36 -4.51
C SER A 22 13.20 35.84 -4.51
N ALA A 23 13.07 35.23 -3.33
CA ALA A 23 12.87 33.79 -3.21
C ALA A 23 11.52 33.43 -3.83
N SER A 24 11.54 32.80 -4.98
CA SER A 24 10.36 32.15 -5.56
C SER A 24 9.88 31.06 -4.60
N PRO A 25 8.58 30.95 -4.34
CA PRO A 25 8.09 29.87 -3.50
C PRO A 25 8.40 28.55 -4.17
N VAL A 26 9.06 27.66 -3.41
CA VAL A 26 9.25 26.25 -3.79
C VAL A 26 7.87 25.69 -4.11
N SER A 27 7.63 25.36 -5.36
CA SER A 27 6.43 24.67 -5.81
C SER A 27 6.31 23.38 -5.02
N SER A 28 5.35 23.34 -4.09
CA SER A 28 4.96 22.10 -3.44
C SER A 28 4.48 21.16 -4.54
N PHE A 29 5.27 20.15 -4.86
CA PHE A 29 4.82 19.03 -5.68
C PHE A 29 3.60 18.42 -4.97
N ARG A 30 2.41 18.74 -5.44
CA ARG A 30 1.20 18.03 -5.06
C ARG A 30 1.32 16.64 -5.66
N HIS A 31 1.54 15.64 -4.81
CA HIS A 31 1.38 14.25 -5.22
C HIS A 31 -0.02 14.07 -5.81
N PRO A 32 -0.16 13.32 -6.91
CA PRO A 32 -1.48 13.08 -7.49
C PRO A 32 -2.38 12.44 -6.44
N THR A 33 -3.54 13.04 -6.20
CA THR A 33 -4.44 12.73 -5.08
C THR A 33 -5.21 11.41 -5.23
N SER A 34 -5.05 10.69 -6.36
CA SER A 34 -5.67 9.37 -6.56
C SER A 34 -4.94 8.58 -7.63
N ASN A 35 -4.48 7.37 -7.29
CA ASN A 35 -3.79 6.47 -8.22
C ASN A 35 -4.67 5.30 -8.66
N MET A 36 -5.77 5.02 -7.95
CA MET A 36 -6.75 4.01 -8.32
C MET A 36 -7.92 4.67 -9.06
N TYR A 37 -8.38 4.08 -10.18
CA TYR A 37 -9.68 4.46 -10.73
C TYR A 37 -10.79 4.05 -9.75
N LEU A 38 -11.31 5.04 -9.02
CA LEU A 38 -12.20 4.83 -7.88
C LEU A 38 -13.46 5.70 -8.03
N ARG A 39 -14.57 5.06 -8.48
CA ARG A 39 -15.89 5.71 -8.45
C ARG A 39 -16.34 5.84 -7.00
N ALA A 40 -16.93 6.99 -6.65
CA ALA A 40 -17.37 7.27 -5.27
C ALA A 40 -18.28 6.17 -4.69
N VAL A 41 -19.16 5.59 -5.52
CA VAL A 41 -20.08 4.51 -5.11
C VAL A 41 -19.35 3.22 -4.71
N HIS A 42 -18.11 3.01 -5.17
CA HIS A 42 -17.30 1.82 -4.87
C HIS A 42 -16.17 2.11 -3.88
N ALA A 43 -15.94 3.39 -3.58
CA ALA A 43 -14.87 3.80 -2.68
C ALA A 43 -15.19 3.43 -1.23
N GLU A 44 -14.20 2.88 -0.53
CA GLU A 44 -14.22 2.78 0.92
C GLU A 44 -13.24 3.79 1.50
N ALA A 45 -13.75 4.72 2.30
CA ALA A 45 -12.98 5.78 2.93
C ALA A 45 -12.70 5.52 4.42
N GLN A 46 -13.36 4.53 5.02
CA GLN A 46 -13.16 4.19 6.42
C GLN A 46 -11.89 3.35 6.55
N ILE A 47 -10.85 3.97 7.11
CA ILE A 47 -9.53 3.36 7.26
C ILE A 47 -9.61 2.03 8.03
N GLN A 48 -10.42 1.96 9.08
CA GLN A 48 -10.58 0.76 9.88
C GLN A 48 -11.12 -0.45 9.09
N ILE A 49 -12.03 -0.21 8.12
CA ILE A 49 -12.54 -1.25 7.23
C ILE A 49 -11.43 -1.76 6.31
N LEU A 50 -10.60 -0.87 5.80
CA LEU A 50 -9.46 -1.25 4.95
C LEU A 50 -8.39 -1.98 5.75
N GLN A 51 -8.10 -1.54 6.97
CA GLN A 51 -7.20 -2.24 7.88
C GLN A 51 -7.71 -3.63 8.24
N GLN A 52 -9.03 -3.77 8.44
CA GLN A 52 -9.62 -5.09 8.67
C GLN A 52 -9.51 -5.99 7.45
N LEU A 53 -9.76 -5.45 6.24
CA LEU A 53 -9.55 -6.21 4.98
C LEU A 53 -8.12 -6.74 4.87
N ILE A 54 -7.11 -5.93 5.25
CA ILE A 54 -5.70 -6.32 5.25
C ILE A 54 -5.45 -7.43 6.30
N ARG A 55 -5.98 -7.28 7.52
CA ARG A 55 -5.80 -8.29 8.59
C ARG A 55 -6.45 -9.63 8.26
N ASP A 56 -7.58 -9.60 7.57
CA ASP A 56 -8.31 -10.81 7.16
C ASP A 56 -7.67 -11.46 5.92
N ASN A 57 -6.89 -10.68 5.14
CA ASN A 57 -6.24 -11.15 3.91
C ASN A 57 -4.77 -10.69 3.89
N PRO A 58 -3.92 -11.19 4.80
CA PRO A 58 -2.60 -10.65 5.04
C PRO A 58 -1.58 -10.95 3.93
N LEU A 59 -1.89 -11.81 2.96
CA LEU A 59 -1.00 -12.12 1.82
C LEU A 59 -1.09 -11.00 0.78
N GLY A 60 -0.28 -9.96 0.96
CA GLY A 60 -0.20 -8.82 0.04
C GLY A 60 0.72 -9.08 -1.15
N ILE A 61 0.48 -8.35 -2.24
CA ILE A 61 1.34 -8.33 -3.42
C ILE A 61 2.17 -7.04 -3.38
N LEU A 62 3.44 -7.16 -2.94
CA LEU A 62 4.39 -6.05 -2.95
C LEU A 62 4.88 -5.82 -4.38
N THR A 63 4.63 -4.63 -4.91
CA THR A 63 5.13 -4.17 -6.21
C THR A 63 6.12 -3.04 -6.02
N THR A 64 7.30 -3.18 -6.63
CA THR A 64 8.37 -2.18 -6.64
C THR A 64 8.75 -1.80 -8.07
N ALA A 65 9.27 -0.58 -8.27
CA ALA A 65 9.78 -0.08 -9.53
C ALA A 65 11.20 0.46 -9.31
N ILE A 66 12.18 -0.45 -9.17
CA ILE A 66 13.57 -0.15 -8.84
C ILE A 66 14.45 -0.31 -10.07
N LYS A 67 15.21 0.74 -10.42
CA LYS A 67 16.19 0.67 -11.50
C LYS A 67 17.36 -0.21 -11.07
N SER A 68 17.57 -1.30 -11.78
CA SER A 68 18.70 -2.21 -11.62
C SER A 68 19.23 -2.63 -13.00
N PRO A 69 20.55 -2.80 -13.16
CA PRO A 69 21.11 -3.36 -14.40
C PRO A 69 20.84 -4.87 -14.55
N GLN A 70 20.48 -5.57 -13.47
CA GLN A 70 20.37 -7.03 -13.41
C GLN A 70 18.94 -7.54 -13.37
N TYR A 71 18.00 -6.70 -12.88
CA TYR A 71 16.62 -7.11 -12.62
C TYR A 71 15.61 -6.24 -13.36
N PRO A 72 14.42 -6.77 -13.70
CA PRO A 72 13.34 -5.98 -14.28
C PRO A 72 12.98 -4.78 -13.40
N LEU A 73 12.65 -3.65 -14.03
CA LEU A 73 12.25 -2.42 -13.34
C LEU A 73 11.06 -2.67 -12.40
N ILE A 74 10.02 -3.34 -12.90
CA ILE A 74 8.82 -3.65 -12.13
C ILE A 74 8.89 -5.11 -11.70
N GLN A 75 8.80 -5.33 -10.38
CA GLN A 75 8.79 -6.66 -9.80
C GLN A 75 7.67 -6.77 -8.78
N SER A 76 7.07 -7.95 -8.64
CA SER A 76 6.02 -8.22 -7.67
C SER A 76 6.27 -9.55 -6.97
N SER A 77 6.05 -9.58 -5.65
CA SER A 77 6.11 -10.79 -4.83
C SER A 77 4.92 -10.85 -3.87
N HIS A 78 4.41 -12.04 -3.64
CA HIS A 78 3.45 -12.29 -2.56
C HIS A 78 4.20 -12.37 -1.24
N ILE A 79 3.84 -11.49 -0.32
CA ILE A 79 4.44 -11.38 1.02
C ILE A 79 3.32 -11.38 2.04
N PRO A 80 3.35 -12.27 3.06
CA PRO A 80 2.46 -12.17 4.20
C PRO A 80 2.90 -11.02 5.11
N PHE A 81 1.95 -10.17 5.51
CA PHE A 81 2.20 -8.99 6.32
C PHE A 81 1.55 -9.07 7.69
N VAL A 82 2.21 -8.48 8.68
CA VAL A 82 1.62 -8.03 9.93
C VAL A 82 1.30 -6.55 9.77
N LEU A 83 0.09 -6.12 10.14
CA LEU A 83 -0.32 -4.72 10.14
C LEU A 83 -0.37 -4.18 11.57
N ASP A 84 0.55 -3.27 11.88
CA ASP A 84 0.52 -2.47 13.10
C ASP A 84 -0.23 -1.17 12.86
N VAL A 85 -1.00 -0.74 13.84
CA VAL A 85 -1.71 0.55 13.81
C VAL A 85 -1.33 1.33 15.06
N PRO A 86 -0.19 2.05 15.01
CA PRO A 86 0.22 2.90 16.13
C PRO A 86 -0.77 4.04 16.33
N GLU A 87 -0.94 4.45 17.58
CA GLU A 87 -1.64 5.71 17.90
C GLU A 87 -0.84 6.89 17.33
N THR A 88 -1.54 7.84 16.71
CA THR A 88 -0.91 9.09 16.29
C THR A 88 -0.79 10.05 17.46
N PRO A 89 0.24 10.94 17.50
CA PRO A 89 0.45 11.87 18.62
C PRO A 89 -0.73 12.79 18.91
N ASP A 90 -1.56 13.05 17.92
CA ASP A 90 -2.78 13.87 17.99
C ASP A 90 -4.05 13.04 18.26
N GLY A 91 -3.93 11.73 18.52
CA GLY A 91 -5.05 10.82 18.71
C GLY A 91 -5.82 10.50 17.43
N GLY A 92 -5.28 10.83 16.26
CA GLY A 92 -5.87 10.53 14.96
C GLY A 92 -5.73 9.05 14.55
N LEU A 93 -6.27 8.73 13.39
CA LEU A 93 -6.17 7.39 12.81
C LEU A 93 -4.92 7.27 11.93
N SER A 94 -3.97 6.43 12.35
CA SER A 94 -2.84 6.02 11.49
C SER A 94 -3.33 5.12 10.37
N ASN A 95 -2.76 5.27 9.17
CA ASN A 95 -2.95 4.28 8.10
C ASN A 95 -2.33 2.93 8.44
N GLY A 96 -1.33 2.92 9.30
CA GLY A 96 -0.63 1.74 9.78
C GLY A 96 0.76 1.56 9.18
N VAL A 97 1.43 0.52 9.69
CA VAL A 97 2.76 0.06 9.25
C VAL A 97 2.64 -1.42 8.90
N LEU A 98 3.11 -1.79 7.71
CA LEU A 98 3.16 -3.18 7.26
C LEU A 98 4.56 -3.72 7.52
N ARG A 99 4.65 -4.86 8.21
CA ARG A 99 5.91 -5.59 8.41
C ARG A 99 5.84 -6.95 7.73
N GLY A 100 6.92 -7.31 7.02
CA GLY A 100 7.05 -8.58 6.33
C GLY A 100 8.51 -9.01 6.25
N HIS A 101 8.74 -10.15 5.65
CA HIS A 101 10.09 -10.61 5.29
C HIS A 101 10.06 -11.36 3.97
N MET A 102 11.21 -11.46 3.32
CA MET A 102 11.35 -12.21 2.08
C MET A 102 12.74 -12.82 1.94
N ALA A 103 12.84 -13.89 1.16
CA ALA A 103 14.11 -14.55 0.94
C ALA A 103 15.14 -13.63 0.27
N LYS A 104 16.37 -13.60 0.73
CA LYS A 104 17.49 -12.86 0.08
C LYS A 104 17.71 -13.28 -1.37
N GLN A 105 17.37 -14.52 -1.72
CA GLN A 105 17.49 -15.02 -3.09
C GLN A 105 16.43 -14.50 -4.06
N ASN A 106 15.34 -13.92 -3.55
CA ASN A 106 14.31 -13.31 -4.40
C ASN A 106 14.92 -12.15 -5.19
N PRO A 107 14.75 -12.10 -6.53
CA PRO A 107 15.27 -11.00 -7.36
C PRO A 107 14.81 -9.61 -6.88
N GLN A 108 13.58 -9.49 -6.39
CA GLN A 108 13.07 -8.23 -5.83
C GLN A 108 13.81 -7.85 -4.54
N ALA A 109 14.15 -8.82 -3.66
CA ALA A 109 14.98 -8.56 -2.48
C ALA A 109 16.38 -8.10 -2.86
N LYS A 110 16.98 -8.71 -3.89
CA LYS A 110 18.31 -8.31 -4.38
C LYS A 110 18.29 -6.89 -4.92
N ALA A 111 17.28 -6.53 -5.72
CA ALA A 111 17.13 -5.16 -6.23
C ALA A 111 16.93 -4.14 -5.09
N LEU A 112 16.17 -4.48 -4.04
CA LEU A 112 16.01 -3.64 -2.85
C LEU A 112 17.33 -3.43 -2.12
N MET A 113 18.10 -4.49 -1.90
CA MET A 113 19.41 -4.41 -1.23
C MET A 113 20.44 -3.61 -2.05
N GLU A 114 20.47 -3.78 -3.37
CA GLU A 114 21.33 -2.99 -4.28
C GLU A 114 20.95 -1.50 -4.24
N ALA A 115 19.66 -1.18 -4.28
CA ALA A 115 19.20 0.21 -4.21
C ALA A 115 19.56 0.86 -2.86
N LEU A 116 19.43 0.14 -1.75
CA LEU A 116 19.83 0.62 -0.43
C LEU A 116 21.34 0.88 -0.36
N ALA A 117 22.16 -0.05 -0.84
CA ALA A 117 23.62 0.10 -0.87
C ALA A 117 24.04 1.33 -1.70
N ALA A 118 23.47 1.49 -2.90
CA ALA A 118 23.75 2.64 -3.76
C ALA A 118 23.33 3.98 -3.12
N GLN A 119 22.24 3.98 -2.36
CA GLN A 119 21.79 5.16 -1.60
C GLN A 119 22.77 5.53 -0.48
N GLN A 120 23.28 4.54 0.23
CA GLN A 120 24.28 4.71 1.31
C GLN A 120 25.62 5.19 0.77
N GLU A 121 26.08 4.68 -0.37
CA GLU A 121 27.28 5.15 -1.07
C GLU A 121 27.19 6.64 -1.47
N GLN A 122 25.98 7.14 -1.72
CA GLN A 122 25.71 8.56 -1.99
C GLN A 122 25.61 9.41 -0.70
N GLY A 123 25.91 8.84 0.47
CA GLY A 123 25.90 9.54 1.76
C GLY A 123 24.52 9.70 2.39
N LYS A 124 23.48 9.03 1.87
CA LYS A 124 22.17 8.99 2.50
C LYS A 124 22.16 7.91 3.58
N ALA A 125 22.08 8.32 4.82
CA ALA A 125 21.98 7.40 5.95
C ALA A 125 20.56 6.81 6.08
N GLY A 126 20.46 5.59 6.63
CA GLY A 126 19.20 4.96 6.99
C GLY A 126 18.85 3.74 6.11
N LEU A 127 17.75 3.10 6.45
CA LEU A 127 17.27 1.86 5.85
C LEU A 127 16.11 2.08 4.87
N GLU A 128 15.59 3.31 4.77
CA GLU A 128 14.43 3.64 3.95
C GLU A 128 14.84 4.04 2.53
N LEU A 129 14.17 3.46 1.54
CA LEU A 129 14.33 3.85 0.14
C LEU A 129 13.44 5.06 -0.19
N SER A 130 13.94 5.92 -1.08
CA SER A 130 13.22 7.14 -1.50
C SER A 130 12.00 6.87 -2.36
N ASP A 131 12.00 5.75 -3.10
CA ASP A 131 10.95 5.40 -4.04
C ASP A 131 9.74 4.80 -3.33
N GLU A 132 8.55 5.22 -3.77
CA GLU A 132 7.27 4.70 -3.26
C GLU A 132 7.06 3.25 -3.74
N VAL A 133 6.50 2.41 -2.88
CA VAL A 133 6.08 1.05 -3.21
C VAL A 133 4.56 0.91 -3.11
N LEU A 134 4.01 -0.10 -3.79
CA LEU A 134 2.60 -0.46 -3.73
C LEU A 134 2.45 -1.86 -3.16
N ILE A 135 1.55 -2.01 -2.19
CA ILE A 135 1.07 -3.31 -1.74
C ILE A 135 -0.42 -3.43 -2.05
N LEU A 136 -0.78 -4.44 -2.83
CA LEU A 136 -2.16 -4.77 -3.17
C LEU A 136 -2.64 -5.93 -2.29
N PHE A 137 -3.74 -5.72 -1.58
CA PHE A 137 -4.48 -6.76 -0.86
C PHE A 137 -5.80 -7.01 -1.55
N ASN A 138 -6.08 -8.26 -1.89
CA ASN A 138 -7.34 -8.68 -2.47
C ASN A 138 -8.26 -9.23 -1.38
N GLY A 139 -9.55 -8.91 -1.45
CA GLY A 139 -10.56 -9.58 -0.64
C GLY A 139 -10.70 -11.06 -1.03
N PRO A 140 -11.28 -11.89 -0.16
CA PRO A 140 -11.30 -13.35 -0.32
C PRO A 140 -12.19 -13.80 -1.47
N HIS A 141 -13.16 -12.99 -1.87
CA HIS A 141 -14.14 -13.34 -2.88
C HIS A 141 -14.13 -12.35 -4.05
N HIS A 142 -14.09 -12.90 -5.26
CA HIS A 142 -14.32 -12.16 -6.49
C HIS A 142 -15.02 -13.08 -7.50
N HIS A 143 -15.91 -12.52 -8.31
CA HIS A 143 -16.63 -13.32 -9.30
C HIS A 143 -17.15 -12.48 -10.46
N TYR A 144 -17.32 -13.12 -11.61
CA TYR A 144 -18.04 -12.60 -12.75
C TYR A 144 -19.54 -12.50 -12.45
N VAL A 145 -20.13 -11.35 -12.77
CA VAL A 145 -21.57 -11.06 -12.64
C VAL A 145 -22.21 -11.15 -14.03
N THR A 146 -23.03 -12.16 -14.24
CA THR A 146 -23.77 -12.33 -15.50
C THR A 146 -24.95 -11.39 -15.58
N PRO A 147 -25.25 -10.81 -16.75
CA PRO A 147 -26.49 -10.05 -16.96
C PRO A 147 -27.78 -10.84 -16.69
N LYS A 148 -27.70 -12.17 -16.60
CA LYS A 148 -28.86 -13.03 -16.26
C LYS A 148 -29.37 -12.79 -14.84
N PHE A 149 -28.55 -12.21 -13.96
CA PHE A 149 -28.92 -11.90 -12.57
C PHE A 149 -29.71 -10.59 -12.44
N TYR A 150 -29.72 -9.73 -13.46
CA TYR A 150 -30.47 -8.46 -13.41
C TYR A 150 -31.94 -8.69 -13.70
N THR A 151 -32.76 -8.55 -12.67
CA THR A 151 -34.20 -8.89 -12.69
C THR A 151 -35.13 -7.72 -13.05
N GLU A 152 -34.64 -6.46 -12.93
CA GLU A 152 -35.38 -5.24 -13.30
C GLU A 152 -34.88 -4.67 -14.62
N THR A 153 -33.63 -4.28 -14.72
CA THR A 153 -33.10 -3.55 -15.90
C THR A 153 -33.09 -4.41 -17.15
N LYS A 154 -32.80 -5.70 -17.02
CA LYS A 154 -32.76 -6.59 -18.18
C LYS A 154 -34.12 -6.76 -18.88
N PRO A 155 -35.22 -7.10 -18.19
CA PRO A 155 -36.53 -7.20 -18.86
C PRO A 155 -37.08 -5.84 -19.29
N ALA A 156 -36.77 -4.77 -18.54
CA ALA A 156 -37.35 -3.44 -18.84
C ALA A 156 -36.70 -2.77 -20.06
N THR A 157 -35.35 -2.88 -20.22
CA THR A 157 -34.63 -2.09 -21.22
C THR A 157 -33.66 -2.92 -22.09
N GLY A 158 -33.28 -4.10 -21.65
CA GLY A 158 -32.20 -4.91 -22.24
C GLY A 158 -30.80 -4.28 -22.15
N LYS A 159 -30.66 -3.07 -21.57
CA LYS A 159 -29.39 -2.32 -21.50
C LYS A 159 -28.53 -2.80 -20.33
N VAL A 160 -28.06 -4.02 -20.38
CA VAL A 160 -27.26 -4.66 -19.35
C VAL A 160 -25.96 -5.21 -19.94
N VAL A 161 -24.89 -5.14 -19.14
CA VAL A 161 -23.58 -5.68 -19.50
C VAL A 161 -23.03 -6.52 -18.34
N PRO A 162 -22.16 -7.51 -18.64
CA PRO A 162 -21.50 -8.25 -17.57
C PRO A 162 -20.47 -7.37 -16.84
N THR A 163 -20.15 -7.78 -15.61
CA THR A 163 -19.15 -7.11 -14.80
C THR A 163 -18.46 -8.10 -13.86
N TRP A 164 -17.54 -7.60 -13.00
CA TRP A 164 -16.93 -8.35 -11.92
C TRP A 164 -17.21 -7.68 -10.58
N ASN A 165 -17.52 -8.48 -9.57
CA ASN A 165 -17.53 -8.08 -8.19
C ASN A 165 -16.23 -8.49 -7.52
N TYR A 166 -15.63 -7.60 -6.74
CA TYR A 166 -14.39 -7.81 -5.99
C TYR A 166 -14.20 -6.70 -4.95
N ALA A 167 -13.35 -7.00 -3.94
CA ALA A 167 -12.83 -6.01 -3.01
C ALA A 167 -11.31 -5.99 -3.06
N ALA A 168 -10.70 -4.82 -2.89
CA ALA A 168 -9.26 -4.67 -2.80
C ALA A 168 -8.88 -3.43 -2.00
N ALA A 169 -7.73 -3.51 -1.31
CA ALA A 169 -7.06 -2.36 -0.71
C ALA A 169 -5.69 -2.16 -1.34
N GLN A 170 -5.30 -0.91 -1.57
CA GLN A 170 -3.99 -0.50 -2.04
C GLN A 170 -3.33 0.36 -0.98
N ALA A 171 -2.19 -0.10 -0.47
CA ALA A 171 -1.34 0.63 0.44
C ALA A 171 -0.11 1.15 -0.32
N TYR A 172 0.12 2.45 -0.26
CA TYR A 172 1.28 3.13 -0.82
C TYR A 172 2.13 3.68 0.31
N GLY A 173 3.43 3.57 0.20
CA GLY A 173 4.34 4.10 1.20
C GLY A 173 5.79 3.88 0.86
N LYS A 174 6.67 4.18 1.79
CA LYS A 174 8.11 3.98 1.66
C LYS A 174 8.54 2.74 2.40
N ILE A 175 9.49 2.03 1.79
CA ILE A 175 9.98 0.76 2.30
C ILE A 175 11.32 0.94 3.02
N ARG A 176 11.41 0.46 4.26
CA ARG A 176 12.66 0.25 5.00
C ARG A 176 13.09 -1.20 4.83
N VAL A 177 14.40 -1.41 4.62
CA VAL A 177 14.98 -2.71 4.29
C VAL A 177 16.00 -3.12 5.35
N TYR A 178 15.70 -4.14 6.12
CA TYR A 178 16.56 -4.72 7.16
C TYR A 178 17.32 -5.90 6.57
N CYS A 179 18.55 -5.68 6.07
CA CYS A 179 19.30 -6.71 5.33
C CYS A 179 20.72 -6.98 5.86
N ASP A 180 21.25 -6.16 6.76
CA ASP A 180 22.56 -6.41 7.39
C ASP A 180 22.43 -7.47 8.50
N SER A 181 22.89 -8.68 8.22
CA SER A 181 22.85 -9.80 9.16
C SER A 181 23.76 -9.64 10.40
N LYS A 182 24.60 -8.60 10.44
CA LYS A 182 25.46 -8.28 11.59
C LYS A 182 24.82 -7.20 12.48
N SER A 183 23.81 -6.50 11.99
CA SER A 183 23.10 -5.47 12.73
C SER A 183 22.18 -6.08 13.79
N GLU A 184 22.26 -5.59 15.01
CA GLU A 184 21.33 -5.93 16.10
C GLU A 184 19.91 -5.48 15.77
N GLU A 185 19.74 -4.31 15.13
CA GLU A 185 18.45 -3.78 14.67
C GLU A 185 17.78 -4.77 13.70
N THR A 186 18.54 -5.27 12.71
CA THR A 186 18.03 -6.29 11.76
C THR A 186 17.66 -7.59 12.46
N SER A 187 18.50 -8.07 13.39
CA SER A 187 18.24 -9.30 14.13
C SER A 187 16.96 -9.20 14.97
N THR A 188 16.79 -8.09 15.68
CA THR A 188 15.60 -7.81 16.52
C THR A 188 14.34 -7.69 15.67
N PHE A 189 14.38 -6.92 14.57
CA PHE A 189 13.27 -6.80 13.64
C PHE A 189 12.82 -8.16 13.11
N LEU A 190 13.76 -8.97 12.61
CA LEU A 190 13.45 -10.28 12.06
C LEU A 190 12.87 -11.23 13.09
N GLN A 191 13.39 -11.23 14.33
CA GLN A 191 12.87 -12.07 15.39
C GLN A 191 11.41 -11.73 15.71
N THR A 192 11.13 -10.46 15.96
CA THR A 192 9.77 -9.97 16.20
C THR A 192 8.84 -10.29 15.02
N GLN A 193 9.31 -10.05 13.79
CA GLN A 193 8.51 -10.27 12.58
C GLN A 193 8.09 -11.74 12.41
N ILE A 194 9.04 -12.70 12.56
CA ILE A 194 8.71 -14.12 12.37
C ILE A 194 7.81 -14.66 13.50
N GLU A 195 8.01 -14.20 14.74
CA GLU A 195 7.18 -14.58 15.88
C GLU A 195 5.74 -14.09 15.75
N GLU A 196 5.58 -12.82 15.41
CA GLU A 196 4.25 -12.23 15.30
C GLU A 196 3.48 -12.72 14.09
N LEU A 197 4.15 -12.91 12.95
CA LEU A 197 3.53 -13.50 11.78
C LEU A 197 3.08 -14.94 12.03
N SER A 198 3.91 -15.75 12.69
CA SER A 198 3.55 -17.13 13.08
C SER A 198 2.36 -17.12 14.00
N ARG A 199 2.40 -16.34 15.09
CA ARG A 199 1.30 -16.22 16.05
C ARG A 199 0.00 -15.75 15.39
N GLN A 200 0.07 -14.71 14.51
CA GLN A 200 -1.09 -14.25 13.76
C GLN A 200 -1.68 -15.35 12.90
N SER A 201 -0.84 -16.09 12.18
CA SER A 201 -1.28 -17.16 11.28
C SER A 201 -1.90 -18.33 12.06
N GLU A 202 -1.26 -18.80 13.11
CA GLU A 202 -1.74 -19.89 13.96
C GLU A 202 -3.07 -19.54 14.65
N THR A 203 -3.16 -18.35 15.22
CA THR A 203 -4.35 -17.98 16.02
C THR A 203 -5.51 -17.49 15.17
N LYS A 204 -5.27 -16.65 14.16
CA LYS A 204 -6.35 -16.01 13.39
C LYS A 204 -6.74 -16.77 12.13
N ILE A 205 -5.77 -17.40 11.45
CA ILE A 205 -6.04 -18.12 10.19
C ILE A 205 -6.37 -19.56 10.49
N MET A 206 -5.53 -20.25 11.30
CA MET A 206 -5.74 -21.66 11.66
C MET A 206 -6.73 -21.84 12.80
N GLY A 207 -7.01 -20.80 13.61
CA GLY A 207 -7.88 -20.89 14.78
C GLY A 207 -7.35 -21.80 15.88
N SER A 208 -6.02 -21.99 15.96
CA SER A 208 -5.39 -22.91 16.91
C SER A 208 -5.55 -22.41 18.34
N SER A 209 -6.01 -23.28 19.25
CA SER A 209 -6.01 -23.04 20.70
C SER A 209 -4.66 -23.32 21.35
N SER A 210 -3.74 -24.00 20.64
CA SER A 210 -2.36 -24.25 21.02
C SER A 210 -1.47 -23.92 19.80
N PRO A 211 -1.19 -22.63 19.57
CA PRO A 211 -0.43 -22.21 18.42
C PRO A 211 1.00 -22.73 18.46
N TRP A 212 1.54 -23.09 17.30
CA TRP A 212 2.98 -23.32 17.17
C TRP A 212 3.73 -22.00 17.35
N GLU A 213 4.81 -22.02 18.13
CA GLU A 213 5.65 -20.88 18.38
C GLU A 213 7.04 -21.07 17.76
N VAL A 214 7.71 -19.96 17.38
CA VAL A 214 9.06 -20.00 16.82
C VAL A 214 10.05 -20.64 17.80
N SER A 215 9.79 -20.54 19.12
CA SER A 215 10.55 -21.18 20.19
C SER A 215 10.47 -22.71 20.20
N ASP A 216 9.49 -23.32 19.52
CA ASP A 216 9.39 -24.78 19.37
C ASP A 216 10.44 -25.32 18.40
N ALA A 217 11.01 -24.46 17.54
CA ALA A 217 12.10 -24.84 16.65
C ALA A 217 13.48 -24.68 17.32
N PRO A 218 14.50 -25.50 16.93
CA PRO A 218 15.86 -25.34 17.45
C PRO A 218 16.41 -23.95 17.15
N VAL A 219 16.95 -23.26 18.16
CA VAL A 219 17.48 -21.89 18.07
C VAL A 219 18.48 -21.72 16.91
N ASN A 220 19.45 -22.63 16.79
CA ASN A 220 20.47 -22.59 15.74
C ASN A 220 19.84 -22.70 14.33
N TYR A 221 18.74 -23.41 14.19
CA TYR A 221 18.03 -23.51 12.91
C TYR A 221 17.30 -22.20 12.59
N VAL A 222 16.62 -21.59 13.54
CA VAL A 222 15.98 -20.28 13.37
C VAL A 222 17.02 -19.22 13.00
N ASP A 223 18.14 -19.17 13.71
CA ASP A 223 19.24 -18.24 13.41
C ASP A 223 19.85 -18.43 12.02
N LEU A 224 19.95 -19.68 11.57
CA LEU A 224 20.41 -19.98 10.21
C LEU A 224 19.40 -19.45 9.17
N LEU A 225 18.10 -19.65 9.38
CA LEU A 225 17.06 -19.19 8.47
C LEU A 225 16.98 -17.66 8.43
N LYS A 226 17.11 -16.98 9.58
CA LYS A 226 17.13 -15.50 9.63
C LYS A 226 18.25 -14.90 8.77
N LYS A 227 19.39 -15.55 8.63
CA LYS A 227 20.49 -15.07 7.76
C LYS A 227 20.15 -15.09 6.27
N ASN A 228 19.14 -15.89 5.87
CA ASN A 228 18.71 -16.08 4.49
C ASN A 228 17.50 -15.23 4.08
N ILE A 229 17.01 -14.37 4.97
CA ILE A 229 15.91 -13.46 4.71
C ILE A 229 16.33 -12.00 4.94
N ILE A 230 15.54 -11.07 4.37
CA ILE A 230 15.52 -9.65 4.71
C ILE A 230 14.21 -9.29 5.36
N GLY A 231 14.24 -8.33 6.28
CA GLY A 231 13.04 -7.70 6.80
C GLY A 231 12.64 -6.52 5.93
N ILE A 232 11.35 -6.29 5.83
CA ILE A 232 10.76 -5.12 5.16
C ILE A 232 9.70 -4.50 6.06
N GLU A 233 9.71 -3.18 6.12
CA GLU A 233 8.73 -2.39 6.84
C GLU A 233 8.24 -1.26 5.92
N ILE A 234 6.94 -1.07 5.83
CA ILE A 234 6.35 -0.03 5.00
C ILE A 234 5.42 0.84 5.84
N THR A 235 5.80 2.09 6.05
CA THR A 235 4.89 3.09 6.60
C THR A 235 3.89 3.46 5.52
N ILE A 236 2.59 3.30 5.82
CA ILE A 236 1.52 3.56 4.85
C ILE A 236 1.23 5.06 4.81
N ASP A 237 1.67 5.72 3.74
CA ASP A 237 1.37 7.14 3.48
C ASP A 237 -0.07 7.30 2.97
N ARG A 238 -0.54 6.35 2.16
CA ARG A 238 -1.84 6.37 1.50
C ARG A 238 -2.48 4.98 1.51
N LEU A 239 -3.70 4.89 2.02
CA LEU A 239 -4.52 3.68 2.01
C LEU A 239 -5.81 3.95 1.25
N GLN A 240 -6.06 3.18 0.18
CA GLN A 240 -7.23 3.31 -0.68
C GLN A 240 -7.93 1.96 -0.81
N GLY A 241 -9.26 1.96 -0.79
CA GLY A 241 -10.04 0.75 -0.91
C GLY A 241 -11.18 0.83 -1.89
N LYS A 242 -11.47 -0.29 -2.50
CA LYS A 242 -12.54 -0.47 -3.47
C LYS A 242 -13.34 -1.72 -3.16
N PHE A 243 -14.64 -1.53 -2.95
CA PHE A 243 -15.60 -2.61 -2.86
C PHE A 243 -16.58 -2.46 -4.02
N LYS A 244 -16.35 -3.17 -5.11
CA LYS A 244 -17.27 -3.20 -6.24
C LYS A 244 -18.18 -4.43 -6.10
N MET A 245 -19.35 -4.21 -5.51
CA MET A 245 -20.32 -5.25 -5.12
C MET A 245 -21.72 -4.95 -5.62
N SER A 246 -21.86 -4.49 -6.86
CA SER A 246 -23.13 -4.16 -7.51
C SER A 246 -23.97 -3.09 -6.78
N GLN A 247 -23.38 -2.35 -5.84
CA GLN A 247 -24.11 -1.30 -5.11
C GLN A 247 -24.52 -0.11 -5.98
N GLU A 248 -23.96 0.02 -7.18
CA GLU A 248 -24.41 1.00 -8.19
C GLU A 248 -25.76 0.68 -8.82
N MET A 249 -26.22 -0.58 -8.72
CA MET A 249 -27.45 -1.05 -9.31
C MET A 249 -28.69 -0.65 -8.48
N GLY A 250 -29.87 -0.68 -9.10
CA GLY A 250 -31.16 -0.57 -8.42
C GLY A 250 -31.40 -1.76 -7.47
N GLN A 251 -32.35 -1.60 -6.57
CA GLN A 251 -32.62 -2.57 -5.50
C GLN A 251 -32.98 -3.96 -6.06
N GLY A 252 -33.83 -4.05 -7.08
CA GLY A 252 -34.26 -5.33 -7.64
C GLY A 252 -33.13 -6.04 -8.39
N ASP A 253 -32.28 -5.29 -9.14
CA ASP A 253 -31.12 -5.91 -9.78
C ASP A 253 -30.07 -6.37 -8.74
N ARG A 254 -29.86 -5.63 -7.63
CA ARG A 254 -29.03 -6.10 -6.51
C ARG A 254 -29.58 -7.36 -5.88
N GLN A 255 -30.90 -7.43 -5.65
CA GLN A 255 -31.56 -8.60 -5.12
C GLN A 255 -31.38 -9.80 -6.07
N GLY A 256 -31.56 -9.58 -7.37
CA GLY A 256 -31.32 -10.62 -8.38
C GLY A 256 -29.86 -11.11 -8.40
N VAL A 257 -28.87 -10.23 -8.16
CA VAL A 257 -27.46 -10.61 -8.03
C VAL A 257 -27.22 -11.45 -6.78
N ILE A 258 -27.81 -11.08 -5.63
CA ILE A 258 -27.72 -11.85 -4.38
C ILE A 258 -28.27 -13.27 -4.60
N GLU A 259 -29.49 -13.38 -5.10
CA GLU A 259 -30.16 -14.66 -5.35
C GLU A 259 -29.42 -15.52 -6.39
N GLY A 260 -28.90 -14.86 -7.45
CA GLY A 260 -28.11 -15.52 -8.47
C GLY A 260 -26.84 -16.16 -7.93
N PHE A 261 -26.12 -15.47 -7.06
CA PHE A 261 -24.92 -16.00 -6.41
C PHE A 261 -25.24 -17.07 -5.36
N GLN A 262 -26.30 -16.91 -4.57
CA GLN A 262 -26.74 -17.95 -3.63
C GLN A 262 -27.11 -19.26 -4.33
N LYS A 263 -27.74 -19.19 -5.51
CA LYS A 263 -28.09 -20.38 -6.34
C LYS A 263 -26.89 -21.13 -6.88
N LEU A 264 -25.67 -20.54 -6.92
CA LEU A 264 -24.47 -21.25 -7.30
C LEU A 264 -24.08 -22.36 -6.30
N GLY A 265 -24.50 -22.24 -5.03
CA GLY A 265 -24.24 -23.22 -3.98
C GLY A 265 -22.75 -23.37 -3.61
N THR A 266 -21.91 -22.37 -3.95
CA THR A 266 -20.48 -22.36 -3.66
C THR A 266 -20.15 -21.36 -2.54
N ASP A 267 -19.05 -21.57 -1.81
CA ASP A 267 -18.60 -20.64 -0.75
C ASP A 267 -18.31 -19.25 -1.32
N VAL A 268 -17.68 -19.19 -2.50
CA VAL A 268 -17.44 -17.91 -3.20
C VAL A 268 -18.76 -17.23 -3.56
N GLY A 269 -19.75 -17.97 -4.08
CA GLY A 269 -21.07 -17.42 -4.39
C GLY A 269 -21.74 -16.86 -3.15
N LYS A 270 -21.75 -17.60 -2.03
CA LYS A 270 -22.28 -17.14 -0.76
C LYS A 270 -21.56 -15.87 -0.27
N GLY A 271 -20.23 -15.87 -0.23
CA GLY A 271 -19.46 -14.72 0.20
C GLY A 271 -19.71 -13.46 -0.65
N ILE A 272 -19.85 -13.58 -1.98
CA ILE A 272 -20.23 -12.46 -2.84
C ILE A 272 -21.66 -12.00 -2.55
N ALA A 273 -22.61 -12.91 -2.36
CA ALA A 273 -24.00 -12.54 -2.05
C ALA A 273 -24.09 -11.74 -0.75
N ASP A 274 -23.38 -12.17 0.30
CA ASP A 274 -23.31 -11.49 1.59
C ASP A 274 -22.71 -10.08 1.45
N MET A 275 -21.60 -9.94 0.70
CA MET A 275 -20.96 -8.65 0.46
C MET A 275 -21.84 -7.71 -0.40
N VAL A 276 -22.56 -8.22 -1.40
CA VAL A 276 -23.51 -7.41 -2.20
C VAL A 276 -24.63 -6.88 -1.32
N LYS A 277 -25.17 -7.71 -0.42
CA LYS A 277 -26.18 -7.31 0.55
C LYS A 277 -25.67 -6.22 1.47
N GLU A 278 -24.54 -6.45 2.16
CA GLU A 278 -23.91 -5.50 3.08
C GLU A 278 -23.67 -4.14 2.42
N ARG A 279 -23.01 -4.15 1.24
CA ARG A 279 -22.65 -2.89 0.55
C ARG A 279 -23.88 -2.17 -0.04
N GLY A 280 -24.92 -2.90 -0.41
CA GLY A 280 -26.21 -2.34 -0.80
C GLY A 280 -26.90 -1.62 0.35
N GLU A 281 -26.99 -2.24 1.53
CA GLU A 281 -27.55 -1.66 2.74
C GLU A 281 -26.79 -0.39 3.18
N LEU A 282 -25.45 -0.43 3.17
CA LEU A 282 -24.62 0.73 3.48
C LEU A 282 -24.84 1.91 2.54
N LYS A 283 -25.11 1.64 1.25
CA LYS A 283 -25.46 2.69 0.27
C LYS A 283 -26.83 3.28 0.57
N ASP A 284 -27.83 2.42 0.76
CA ASP A 284 -29.23 2.85 0.93
C ASP A 284 -29.42 3.66 2.22
N ASN A 285 -28.65 3.36 3.27
CA ASN A 285 -28.64 4.12 4.53
C ASN A 285 -27.93 5.49 4.45
N LYS A 286 -27.16 5.76 3.36
CA LYS A 286 -26.48 7.05 3.12
C LYS A 286 -27.28 7.96 2.17
N SER A 287 -28.32 7.45 1.53
CA SER A 287 -29.19 8.16 0.57
C SER A 287 -30.39 8.74 1.26
#